data_3b6b62f7d965ef77b9c5774aa382b139
#
_entry.id   3b6b62f7d965ef77b9c5774aa382b139
#
_cell.length_a   1.000
_cell.length_b   1.000
_cell.length_c   1.000
_cell.angle_alpha   90.00
_cell.angle_beta   90.00
_cell.angle_gamma   90.00
#
_symmetry.space_group_name_H-M   'P 1'
#
loop_
_entity.id
_entity.type
_entity.pdbx_description
1 polymer ?
#
loop_
_entity_poly.entity_id
_entity_poly.type
_entity_poly.pdbx_seq_one_letter_code
_entity_poly.pdbx_strand_id
1 'polypeptide(L)'
;MKNITLLVIDVQKVYSLNHSRLKVNSVESVVENINKIIRYFENKNLPIIYIRHLHNPDGSDAGRMYDFSGKTTKIGFKKGSLEAEYMDDLVLIKGAPEIIKNRYNSFFNTDLATLLNQLKINQVVIVGFMTNFCCESTARDAHDRDYYVDFIIDATGTPDLEKIGQEQIKLATAQTLSAGYARILKTEEFLKI
;
A
#
# COMPACT_ATOMS: atom_id res chain seq x y z
N MET A 1 12.48 -17.25 14.75
CA MET A 1 11.31 -16.92 13.90
C MET A 1 11.61 -15.61 13.19
N LYS A 2 11.27 -15.48 11.91
CA LYS A 2 11.44 -14.18 11.22
C LYS A 2 10.43 -13.19 11.79
N ASN A 3 10.88 -12.09 12.36
CA ASN A 3 10.04 -11.01 12.89
C ASN A 3 9.61 -10.07 11.74
N ILE A 4 8.89 -10.66 10.76
CA ILE A 4 8.51 -10.04 9.49
C ILE A 4 6.99 -10.02 9.35
N THR A 5 6.44 -8.97 8.74
CA THR A 5 5.01 -8.86 8.40
C THR A 5 4.81 -8.34 6.99
N LEU A 6 3.69 -8.72 6.37
CA LEU A 6 3.24 -8.18 5.10
C LEU A 6 2.28 -7.02 5.36
N LEU A 7 2.53 -5.87 4.74
CA LEU A 7 1.63 -4.72 4.66
C LEU A 7 0.98 -4.69 3.28
N VAL A 8 -0.32 -4.98 3.22
CA VAL A 8 -1.14 -4.96 1.99
C VAL A 8 -1.85 -3.61 1.93
N ILE A 9 -1.30 -2.66 1.16
CA ILE A 9 -1.69 -1.25 1.23
C ILE A 9 -2.68 -0.90 0.12
N ASP A 10 -3.87 -0.43 0.51
CA ASP A 10 -4.88 0.22 -0.33
C ASP A 10 -5.25 -0.55 -1.60
N VAL A 11 -5.40 -1.89 -1.54
CA VAL A 11 -5.81 -2.69 -2.70
C VAL A 11 -7.33 -2.55 -2.91
N GLN A 12 -7.74 -1.33 -3.32
CA GLN A 12 -9.13 -0.89 -3.40
C GLN A 12 -9.60 -0.71 -4.84
N LYS A 13 -10.91 -0.87 -5.08
CA LYS A 13 -11.55 -0.83 -6.41
C LYS A 13 -11.28 0.44 -7.20
N VAL A 14 -10.99 1.56 -6.55
CA VAL A 14 -10.64 2.82 -7.23
C VAL A 14 -9.51 2.65 -8.25
N TYR A 15 -8.60 1.70 -8.07
CA TYR A 15 -7.47 1.44 -8.98
C TYR A 15 -7.80 0.50 -10.15
N SER A 16 -8.98 -0.15 -10.13
CA SER A 16 -9.43 -1.07 -11.19
C SER A 16 -10.64 -0.54 -11.99
N LEU A 17 -11.42 0.40 -11.45
CA LEU A 17 -12.64 0.91 -12.11
C LEU A 17 -12.31 1.72 -13.37
N ASN A 18 -12.99 1.41 -14.48
CA ASN A 18 -12.75 2.04 -15.79
C ASN A 18 -12.91 3.56 -15.81
N HIS A 19 -13.81 4.09 -14.98
CA HIS A 19 -14.07 5.54 -14.89
C HIS A 19 -13.15 6.25 -13.89
N SER A 20 -12.31 5.52 -13.16
CA SER A 20 -11.42 6.10 -12.16
C SER A 20 -10.22 6.79 -12.80
N ARG A 21 -9.93 8.01 -12.32
CA ARG A 21 -8.69 8.72 -12.68
C ARG A 21 -7.44 8.08 -12.09
N LEU A 22 -7.60 7.18 -11.14
CA LEU A 22 -6.53 6.44 -10.49
C LEU A 22 -6.39 5.02 -11.05
N LYS A 23 -7.06 4.69 -12.15
CA LYS A 23 -6.97 3.36 -12.75
C LYS A 23 -5.54 3.03 -13.14
N VAL A 24 -5.10 1.85 -12.73
CA VAL A 24 -3.77 1.29 -13.05
C VAL A 24 -3.88 0.34 -14.23
N ASN A 25 -3.04 0.52 -15.26
CA ASN A 25 -3.16 -0.24 -16.51
C ASN A 25 -2.87 -1.75 -16.36
N SER A 26 -2.06 -2.14 -15.39
CA SER A 26 -1.65 -3.53 -15.14
C SER A 26 -2.17 -4.05 -13.80
N VAL A 27 -3.34 -3.57 -13.36
CA VAL A 27 -3.88 -3.84 -12.03
C VAL A 27 -4.05 -5.34 -11.76
N GLU A 28 -4.47 -6.13 -12.75
CA GLU A 28 -4.69 -7.56 -12.62
C GLU A 28 -3.38 -8.31 -12.29
N SER A 29 -2.30 -8.00 -12.99
CA SER A 29 -0.98 -8.62 -12.74
C SER A 29 -0.40 -8.18 -11.40
N VAL A 30 -0.63 -6.94 -10.97
CA VAL A 30 -0.22 -6.46 -9.65
C VAL A 30 -0.96 -7.21 -8.55
N VAL A 31 -2.28 -7.36 -8.66
CA VAL A 31 -3.10 -8.09 -7.68
C VAL A 31 -2.72 -9.58 -7.65
N GLU A 32 -2.44 -10.20 -8.80
CA GLU A 32 -1.94 -11.56 -8.86
C GLU A 32 -0.63 -11.73 -8.05
N ASN A 33 0.33 -10.81 -8.23
CA ASN A 33 1.58 -10.83 -7.49
C ASN A 33 1.37 -10.57 -5.98
N ILE A 34 0.49 -9.63 -5.61
CA ILE A 34 0.08 -9.43 -4.21
C ILE A 34 -0.44 -10.73 -3.62
N ASN A 35 -1.35 -11.41 -4.31
CA ASN A 35 -1.95 -12.66 -3.85
C ASN A 35 -0.92 -13.79 -3.68
N LYS A 36 0.09 -13.90 -4.55
CA LYS A 36 1.20 -14.85 -4.39
C LYS A 36 1.94 -14.61 -3.08
N ILE A 37 2.21 -13.35 -2.74
CA ILE A 37 2.89 -12.99 -1.49
C ILE A 37 1.98 -13.22 -0.27
N ILE A 38 0.69 -12.88 -0.35
CA ILE A 38 -0.29 -13.19 0.71
C ILE A 38 -0.28 -14.69 1.01
N ARG A 39 -0.37 -15.55 -0.02
CA ARG A 39 -0.34 -17.01 0.16
C ARG A 39 0.97 -17.50 0.74
N TYR A 40 2.11 -16.92 0.38
CA TYR A 40 3.40 -17.25 0.98
C TYR A 40 3.40 -16.95 2.50
N PHE A 41 2.89 -15.77 2.92
CA PHE A 41 2.79 -15.42 4.34
C PHE A 41 1.80 -16.33 5.08
N GLU A 42 0.64 -16.61 4.51
CA GLU A 42 -0.38 -17.51 5.06
C GLU A 42 0.20 -18.92 5.29
N ASN A 43 0.85 -19.50 4.28
CA ASN A 43 1.44 -20.85 4.36
C ASN A 43 2.56 -20.94 5.40
N LYS A 44 3.23 -19.84 5.71
CA LYS A 44 4.28 -19.79 6.73
C LYS A 44 3.77 -19.31 8.10
N ASN A 45 2.47 -19.08 8.25
CA ASN A 45 1.84 -18.52 9.45
C ASN A 45 2.51 -17.21 9.90
N LEU A 46 2.88 -16.36 8.93
CA LEU A 46 3.46 -15.04 9.17
C LEU A 46 2.36 -13.98 9.20
N PRO A 47 2.53 -12.89 9.99
CA PRO A 47 1.51 -11.85 10.09
C PRO A 47 1.28 -11.13 8.76
N ILE A 48 0.00 -10.85 8.47
CA ILE A 48 -0.46 -10.04 7.34
C ILE A 48 -1.33 -8.93 7.91
N ILE A 49 -1.09 -7.69 7.52
CA ILE A 49 -1.87 -6.53 7.93
C ILE A 49 -2.42 -5.86 6.66
N TYR A 50 -3.74 -5.78 6.58
CA TYR A 50 -4.40 -5.03 5.52
C TYR A 50 -4.50 -3.56 5.91
N ILE A 51 -4.25 -2.68 4.97
CA ILE A 51 -4.32 -1.23 5.18
C ILE A 51 -5.29 -0.68 4.15
N ARG A 52 -6.25 0.12 4.59
CA ARG A 52 -7.26 0.69 3.73
C ARG A 52 -7.39 2.19 3.93
N HIS A 53 -7.38 2.92 2.83
CA HIS A 53 -7.60 4.35 2.83
C HIS A 53 -9.09 4.65 2.86
N LEU A 54 -9.55 5.31 3.90
CA LEU A 54 -10.96 5.72 4.03
C LEU A 54 -11.07 7.14 4.55
N HIS A 55 -12.01 7.88 3.98
CA HIS A 55 -12.44 9.19 4.47
C HIS A 55 -13.90 9.15 4.94
N ASN A 56 -14.23 10.03 5.87
CA ASN A 56 -15.61 10.30 6.22
C ASN A 56 -16.37 10.81 4.99
N PRO A 57 -17.66 10.43 4.81
CA PRO A 57 -18.43 10.85 3.64
C PRO A 57 -18.54 12.37 3.46
N ASP A 58 -18.50 13.14 4.57
CA ASP A 58 -18.52 14.60 4.59
C ASP A 58 -17.13 15.24 4.37
N GLY A 59 -16.05 14.43 4.39
CA GLY A 59 -14.69 14.89 4.20
C GLY A 59 -14.05 15.58 5.40
N SER A 60 -14.66 15.54 6.56
CA SER A 60 -14.17 16.20 7.77
C SER A 60 -12.76 15.76 8.21
N ASP A 61 -12.34 14.57 7.80
CA ASP A 61 -11.02 13.97 8.11
C ASP A 61 -9.98 14.08 6.99
N ALA A 62 -10.31 14.69 5.85
CA ALA A 62 -9.42 14.74 4.68
C ALA A 62 -8.17 15.61 4.89
N GLY A 63 -8.23 16.60 5.76
CA GLY A 63 -7.12 17.53 6.00
C GLY A 63 -6.66 18.22 4.72
N ARG A 64 -5.36 18.13 4.40
CA ARG A 64 -4.77 18.74 3.19
C ARG A 64 -4.66 17.77 2.00
N MET A 65 -5.24 16.59 2.10
CA MET A 65 -5.22 15.67 0.96
C MET A 65 -5.99 16.28 -0.23
N TYR A 66 -5.33 16.29 -1.40
CA TYR A 66 -5.85 16.90 -2.64
C TYR A 66 -6.10 18.41 -2.57
N ASP A 67 -5.71 19.06 -1.47
CA ASP A 67 -5.95 20.49 -1.28
C ASP A 67 -4.64 21.28 -1.18
N PHE A 68 -4.26 21.91 -2.29
CA PHE A 68 -3.10 22.78 -2.38
C PHE A 68 -3.44 24.28 -2.24
N SER A 69 -4.72 24.61 -2.13
CA SER A 69 -5.18 26.00 -2.18
C SER A 69 -6.21 26.38 -1.11
N GLY A 70 -6.64 25.46 -0.26
CA GLY A 70 -7.72 25.65 0.70
C GLY A 70 -9.12 25.66 0.07
N LYS A 71 -9.27 25.18 -1.18
CA LYS A 71 -10.52 25.23 -1.95
C LYS A 71 -11.00 23.85 -2.43
N THR A 72 -10.31 22.77 -2.08
CA THR A 72 -10.67 21.44 -2.55
C THR A 72 -11.94 20.95 -1.87
N THR A 73 -12.89 20.51 -2.69
CA THR A 73 -14.18 19.95 -2.25
C THR A 73 -14.37 18.49 -2.65
N LYS A 74 -13.44 17.94 -3.47
CA LYS A 74 -13.53 16.57 -3.98
C LYS A 74 -12.63 15.65 -3.17
N ILE A 75 -13.24 14.68 -2.52
CA ILE A 75 -12.56 13.68 -1.70
C ILE A 75 -12.91 12.30 -2.25
N GLY A 76 -11.88 11.51 -2.54
CA GLY A 76 -12.01 10.10 -2.89
C GLY A 76 -12.07 9.20 -1.65
N PHE A 77 -12.11 7.91 -1.84
CA PHE A 77 -12.04 6.89 -0.78
C PHE A 77 -13.10 7.05 0.33
N LYS A 78 -14.28 7.54 -0.01
CA LYS A 78 -15.36 7.75 0.95
C LYS A 78 -15.85 6.42 1.52
N LYS A 79 -15.96 6.34 2.83
CA LYS A 79 -16.55 5.18 3.51
C LYS A 79 -17.94 4.87 2.94
N GLY A 80 -18.15 3.61 2.55
CA GLY A 80 -19.40 3.13 1.95
C GLY A 80 -19.51 3.36 0.42
N SER A 81 -18.49 3.93 -0.24
CA SER A 81 -18.46 4.00 -1.71
C SER A 81 -17.82 2.74 -2.30
N LEU A 82 -18.25 2.37 -3.52
CA LEU A 82 -17.66 1.25 -4.27
C LEU A 82 -16.15 1.40 -4.46
N GLU A 83 -15.68 2.61 -4.72
CA GLU A 83 -14.26 2.92 -4.91
C GLU A 83 -13.40 2.56 -3.71
N ALA A 84 -13.97 2.65 -2.50
CA ALA A 84 -13.27 2.41 -1.25
C ALA A 84 -13.31 0.93 -0.79
N GLU A 85 -14.05 0.07 -1.47
CA GLU A 85 -14.05 -1.38 -1.21
C GLU A 85 -12.75 -2.02 -1.67
N TYR A 86 -12.38 -3.15 -1.08
CA TYR A 86 -11.32 -4.00 -1.60
C TYR A 86 -11.66 -4.53 -3.00
N MET A 87 -10.66 -4.78 -3.82
CA MET A 87 -10.83 -5.46 -5.11
C MET A 87 -11.36 -6.88 -4.88
N ASP A 88 -12.26 -7.32 -5.74
CA ASP A 88 -12.92 -8.63 -5.58
C ASP A 88 -11.95 -9.80 -5.70
N ASP A 89 -10.89 -9.65 -6.48
CA ASP A 89 -9.84 -10.67 -6.69
C ASP A 89 -8.76 -10.68 -5.59
N LEU A 90 -8.80 -9.75 -4.63
CA LEU A 90 -7.84 -9.74 -3.52
C LEU A 90 -8.12 -10.88 -2.55
N VAL A 91 -7.11 -11.68 -2.26
CA VAL A 91 -7.18 -12.67 -1.18
C VAL A 91 -7.23 -11.97 0.16
N LEU A 92 -8.28 -12.22 0.93
CA LEU A 92 -8.45 -11.72 2.30
C LEU A 92 -8.35 -12.87 3.29
N ILE A 93 -7.40 -12.80 4.22
CA ILE A 93 -7.20 -13.81 5.26
C ILE A 93 -8.12 -13.50 6.44
N LYS A 94 -8.98 -14.46 6.78
CA LYS A 94 -9.94 -14.30 7.89
C LYS A 94 -9.21 -14.06 9.21
N GLY A 95 -9.58 -12.97 9.90
CA GLY A 95 -9.01 -12.63 11.20
C GLY A 95 -7.68 -11.86 11.13
N ALA A 96 -7.15 -11.60 9.94
CA ALA A 96 -6.01 -10.70 9.79
C ALA A 96 -6.42 -9.26 10.16
N PRO A 97 -5.56 -8.51 10.88
CA PRO A 97 -5.86 -7.14 11.27
C PRO A 97 -6.00 -6.19 10.08
N GLU A 98 -6.89 -5.22 10.21
CA GLU A 98 -7.06 -4.10 9.28
C GLU A 98 -6.72 -2.79 9.97
N ILE A 99 -5.92 -1.96 9.30
CA ILE A 99 -5.62 -0.58 9.70
C ILE A 99 -6.32 0.38 8.73
N ILE A 100 -7.12 1.27 9.27
CA ILE A 100 -7.75 2.35 8.50
C ILE A 100 -6.88 3.59 8.60
N LYS A 101 -6.56 4.20 7.46
CA LYS A 101 -5.83 5.46 7.38
C LYS A 101 -6.58 6.49 6.54
N ASN A 102 -6.26 7.76 6.75
CA ASN A 102 -6.79 8.88 5.97
C ASN A 102 -5.69 9.83 5.46
N ARG A 103 -4.45 9.33 5.37
CA ARG A 103 -3.29 9.98 4.75
C ARG A 103 -2.52 8.95 3.94
N TYR A 104 -1.52 9.40 3.16
CA TYR A 104 -0.69 8.49 2.36
C TYR A 104 0.07 7.49 3.23
N ASN A 105 0.76 7.99 4.24
CA ASN A 105 1.56 7.19 5.14
C ASN A 105 0.68 6.34 6.09
N SER A 106 0.95 5.05 6.14
CA SER A 106 0.18 4.10 6.95
C SER A 106 0.42 4.21 8.46
N PHE A 107 1.51 4.86 8.87
CA PHE A 107 1.78 5.09 10.30
C PHE A 107 1.13 6.37 10.84
N PHE A 108 0.77 7.31 9.96
CA PHE A 108 0.29 8.61 10.38
C PHE A 108 -1.10 8.52 11.02
N ASN A 109 -1.19 8.82 12.33
CA ASN A 109 -2.42 8.77 13.12
C ASN A 109 -3.17 7.42 13.03
N THR A 110 -2.42 6.31 13.06
CA THR A 110 -2.95 4.94 13.07
C THR A 110 -2.29 4.12 14.17
N ASP A 111 -2.86 2.96 14.47
CA ASP A 111 -2.30 2.02 15.44
C ASP A 111 -1.23 1.08 14.84
N LEU A 112 -0.77 1.32 13.59
CA LEU A 112 0.16 0.41 12.92
C LEU A 112 1.45 0.20 13.72
N ALA A 113 2.07 1.27 14.22
CA ALA A 113 3.30 1.16 15.00
C ALA A 113 3.10 0.34 16.30
N THR A 114 1.98 0.56 16.98
CA THR A 114 1.61 -0.18 18.19
C THR A 114 1.44 -1.67 17.88
N LEU A 115 0.73 -2.00 16.79
CA LEU A 115 0.51 -3.38 16.37
C LEU A 115 1.83 -4.07 15.99
N LEU A 116 2.70 -3.41 15.24
CA LEU A 116 4.01 -3.96 14.87
C LEU A 116 4.89 -4.25 16.10
N ASN A 117 4.88 -3.33 17.10
CA ASN A 117 5.59 -3.52 18.35
C ASN A 117 5.03 -4.69 19.16
N GLN A 118 3.72 -4.84 19.27
CA GLN A 118 3.06 -5.97 19.96
C GLN A 118 3.44 -7.32 19.30
N LEU A 119 3.53 -7.34 17.99
CA LEU A 119 3.93 -8.51 17.20
C LEU A 119 5.46 -8.71 17.15
N LYS A 120 6.24 -7.81 17.78
CA LYS A 120 7.71 -7.81 17.78
C LYS A 120 8.32 -7.85 16.37
N ILE A 121 7.69 -7.13 15.44
CA ILE A 121 8.14 -7.03 14.06
C ILE A 121 9.37 -6.11 13.99
N ASN A 122 10.35 -6.50 13.17
CA ASN A 122 11.50 -5.66 12.82
C ASN A 122 11.71 -5.53 11.30
N GLN A 123 10.87 -6.22 10.50
CA GLN A 123 10.92 -6.17 9.05
C GLN A 123 9.51 -6.09 8.46
N VAL A 124 9.28 -5.18 7.54
CA VAL A 124 8.02 -5.06 6.81
C VAL A 124 8.22 -5.34 5.33
N VAL A 125 7.25 -6.03 4.73
CA VAL A 125 7.16 -6.25 3.29
C VAL A 125 6.00 -5.43 2.76
N ILE A 126 6.24 -4.57 1.77
CA ILE A 126 5.26 -3.61 1.27
C ILE A 126 4.81 -4.00 -0.12
N VAL A 127 3.48 -4.12 -0.27
CA VAL A 127 2.76 -4.35 -1.53
C VAL A 127 1.51 -3.47 -1.60
N GLY A 128 0.98 -3.19 -2.79
CA GLY A 128 -0.30 -2.48 -2.96
C GLY A 128 -0.23 -1.21 -3.80
N PHE A 129 -1.04 -0.21 -3.45
CA PHE A 129 -1.25 1.02 -4.25
C PHE A 129 -1.13 2.28 -3.37
N MET A 130 -0.71 3.46 -3.91
CA MET A 130 0.04 3.59 -5.15
C MET A 130 1.53 3.52 -4.83
N THR A 131 2.30 3.00 -5.80
CA THR A 131 3.75 2.82 -5.66
C THR A 131 4.45 4.05 -5.08
N ASN A 132 4.25 5.21 -5.70
CA ASN A 132 4.92 6.49 -5.41
C ASN A 132 4.16 7.39 -4.41
N PHE A 133 3.09 6.90 -3.79
CA PHE A 133 2.33 7.61 -2.75
C PHE A 133 2.28 6.77 -1.47
N CYS A 134 1.21 6.01 -1.26
CA CYS A 134 0.99 5.32 0.01
C CYS A 134 2.07 4.28 0.31
N CYS A 135 2.50 3.52 -0.69
CA CYS A 135 3.56 2.52 -0.51
C CYS A 135 4.91 3.18 -0.21
N GLU A 136 5.32 4.16 -1.02
CA GLU A 136 6.58 4.88 -0.81
C GLU A 136 6.59 5.66 0.50
N SER A 137 5.52 6.41 0.81
CA SER A 137 5.43 7.17 2.07
C SER A 137 5.51 6.26 3.30
N THR A 138 4.90 5.08 3.22
CA THR A 138 4.96 4.08 4.29
C THR A 138 6.36 3.45 4.40
N ALA A 139 7.02 3.17 3.26
CA ALA A 139 8.37 2.62 3.24
C ALA A 139 9.40 3.55 3.90
N ARG A 140 9.33 4.86 3.60
CA ARG A 140 10.20 5.87 4.20
C ARG A 140 10.00 5.99 5.70
N ASP A 141 8.76 6.09 6.17
CA ASP A 141 8.46 6.18 7.61
C ASP A 141 8.79 4.86 8.35
N ALA A 142 8.60 3.71 7.69
CA ALA A 142 9.04 2.43 8.26
C ALA A 142 10.56 2.41 8.48
N HIS A 143 11.33 2.84 7.49
CA HIS A 143 12.78 2.96 7.61
C HIS A 143 13.18 3.94 8.71
N ASP A 144 12.56 5.13 8.78
CA ASP A 144 12.84 6.14 9.81
C ASP A 144 12.46 5.67 11.23
N ARG A 145 11.69 4.58 11.34
CA ARG A 145 11.34 3.87 12.61
C ARG A 145 12.21 2.63 12.86
N ASP A 146 13.32 2.48 12.15
CA ASP A 146 14.27 1.37 12.28
C ASP A 146 13.72 -0.01 11.85
N TYR A 147 12.67 -0.06 11.00
CA TYR A 147 12.27 -1.32 10.35
C TYR A 147 13.13 -1.59 9.11
N TYR A 148 13.54 -2.84 8.91
CA TYR A 148 13.96 -3.32 7.61
C TYR A 148 12.78 -3.30 6.66
N VAL A 149 12.98 -2.82 5.43
CA VAL A 149 11.91 -2.68 4.44
C VAL A 149 12.24 -3.48 3.18
N ASP A 150 11.37 -4.44 2.83
CA ASP A 150 11.33 -5.07 1.52
C ASP A 150 10.18 -4.45 0.72
N PHE A 151 10.50 -3.84 -0.41
CA PHE A 151 9.52 -3.21 -1.29
C PHE A 151 9.38 -4.03 -2.56
N ILE A 152 8.20 -4.64 -2.77
CA ILE A 152 7.99 -5.57 -3.89
C ILE A 152 7.43 -4.80 -5.08
N ILE A 153 8.32 -4.38 -5.97
CA ILE A 153 8.02 -3.38 -7.00
C ILE A 153 6.98 -3.86 -8.03
N ASP A 154 6.95 -5.13 -8.38
CA ASP A 154 5.97 -5.72 -9.31
C ASP A 154 4.66 -6.15 -8.63
N ALA A 155 4.61 -6.06 -7.30
CA ALA A 155 3.40 -6.16 -6.48
C ALA A 155 2.94 -4.77 -5.99
N THR A 156 3.42 -3.68 -6.60
CA THR A 156 2.87 -2.33 -6.44
C THR A 156 2.44 -1.75 -7.78
N GLY A 157 1.44 -0.88 -7.75
CA GLY A 157 0.91 -0.22 -8.94
C GLY A 157 0.71 1.27 -8.75
N THR A 158 0.74 2.01 -9.86
CA THR A 158 0.42 3.45 -9.91
C THR A 158 -0.17 3.78 -11.27
N PRO A 159 -1.10 4.74 -11.38
CA PRO A 159 -1.57 5.20 -12.70
C PRO A 159 -0.50 6.02 -13.41
N ASP A 160 -0.70 6.22 -14.71
CA ASP A 160 0.02 7.25 -15.43
C ASP A 160 -0.29 8.64 -14.87
N LEU A 161 0.70 9.50 -14.82
CA LEU A 161 0.53 10.94 -14.58
C LEU A 161 0.60 11.68 -15.91
N GLU A 162 0.14 12.93 -15.94
CA GLU A 162 0.02 13.73 -17.17
C GLU A 162 1.26 13.69 -18.08
N LYS A 163 2.45 13.67 -17.50
CA LYS A 163 3.73 13.75 -18.23
C LYS A 163 4.64 12.53 -18.07
N ILE A 164 4.25 11.56 -17.24
CA ILE A 164 5.12 10.45 -16.87
C ILE A 164 4.28 9.17 -16.79
N GLY A 165 4.66 8.15 -17.54
CA GLY A 165 4.01 6.85 -17.49
C GLY A 165 4.34 6.05 -16.22
N GLN A 166 3.47 5.12 -15.87
CA GLN A 166 3.57 4.31 -14.66
C GLN A 166 4.91 3.58 -14.52
N GLU A 167 5.49 3.07 -15.61
CA GLU A 167 6.77 2.34 -15.56
C GLU A 167 7.95 3.26 -15.20
N GLN A 168 7.93 4.51 -15.68
CA GLN A 168 8.94 5.50 -15.33
C GLN A 168 8.80 5.92 -13.86
N ILE A 169 7.57 6.07 -13.37
CA ILE A 169 7.29 6.37 -11.96
C ILE A 169 7.79 5.23 -11.08
N LYS A 170 7.45 3.99 -11.41
CA LYS A 170 7.91 2.80 -10.66
C LYS A 170 9.44 2.71 -10.65
N LEU A 171 10.09 2.94 -11.79
CA LEU A 171 11.55 2.94 -11.87
C LEU A 171 12.16 4.02 -10.97
N ALA A 172 11.66 5.25 -11.02
CA ALA A 172 12.17 6.37 -10.22
C ALA A 172 11.98 6.09 -8.71
N THR A 173 10.80 5.60 -8.31
CA THR A 173 10.51 5.21 -6.91
C THR A 173 11.45 4.09 -6.45
N ALA A 174 11.62 3.04 -7.25
CA ALA A 174 12.51 1.93 -6.92
C ALA A 174 13.97 2.40 -6.74
N GLN A 175 14.47 3.23 -7.65
CA GLN A 175 15.84 3.77 -7.56
C GLN A 175 16.03 4.65 -6.32
N THR A 176 15.05 5.50 -6.02
CA THR A 176 15.10 6.36 -4.84
C THR A 176 15.07 5.55 -3.55
N LEU A 177 14.17 4.58 -3.44
CA LEU A 177 14.06 3.74 -2.24
C LEU A 177 15.29 2.86 -2.06
N SER A 178 15.85 2.29 -3.12
CA SER A 178 17.05 1.44 -3.05
C SER A 178 18.30 2.20 -2.60
N ALA A 179 18.33 3.51 -2.81
CA ALA A 179 19.47 4.35 -2.44
C ALA A 179 19.63 4.55 -0.92
N GLY A 180 18.56 4.31 -0.11
CA GLY A 180 18.67 4.54 1.32
C GLY A 180 17.52 4.08 2.21
N TYR A 181 16.44 3.48 1.67
CA TYR A 181 15.25 3.19 2.46
C TYR A 181 14.82 1.74 2.46
N ALA A 182 14.99 1.02 1.35
CA ALA A 182 14.39 -0.30 1.19
C ALA A 182 15.21 -1.20 0.27
N ARG A 183 15.12 -2.50 0.51
CA ARG A 183 15.53 -3.49 -0.47
C ARG A 183 14.42 -3.65 -1.51
N ILE A 184 14.72 -3.42 -2.78
CA ILE A 184 13.78 -3.56 -3.89
C ILE A 184 13.88 -4.98 -4.42
N LEU A 185 12.73 -5.66 -4.49
CA LEU A 185 12.63 -7.04 -4.97
C LEU A 185 11.46 -7.15 -5.95
N LYS A 186 11.52 -8.16 -6.82
CA LYS A 186 10.35 -8.68 -7.53
C LYS A 186 9.72 -9.83 -6.72
N THR A 187 8.46 -10.12 -7.01
CA THR A 187 7.70 -11.20 -6.37
C THR A 187 8.47 -12.53 -6.40
N GLU A 188 8.96 -12.93 -7.57
CA GLU A 188 9.70 -14.20 -7.72
C GLU A 188 11.04 -14.25 -6.97
N GLU A 189 11.67 -13.09 -6.76
CA GLU A 189 12.90 -13.00 -5.95
C GLU A 189 12.57 -13.15 -4.47
N PHE A 190 11.51 -12.46 -4.02
CA PHE A 190 11.06 -12.53 -2.63
C PHE A 190 10.62 -13.95 -2.23
N LEU A 191 9.89 -14.66 -3.10
CA LEU A 191 9.38 -16.00 -2.81
C LEU A 191 10.48 -17.07 -2.67
N LYS A 192 11.73 -16.78 -3.11
CA LYS A 192 12.89 -17.67 -2.98
C LYS A 192 13.68 -17.49 -1.67
N ILE A 193 13.33 -16.48 -0.86
CA ILE A 193 13.98 -16.18 0.42
C ILE A 193 13.24 -16.91 1.56
#